data_b3b32956fad6551372c3444d63794aa2
#
_entry.id   b3b32956fad6551372c3444d63794aa2
#
_cell.length_a   1.000
_cell.length_b   1.000
_cell.length_c   1.000
_cell.angle_alpha   90.00
_cell.angle_beta   90.00
_cell.angle_gamma   90.00
#
_symmetry.space_group_name_H-M   'P 1'
#
loop_
_entity.id
_entity.type
_entity.pdbx_description
1 polymer ?
#
loop_
_entity_poly.entity_id
_entity_poly.type
_entity_poly.pdbx_seq_one_letter_code
_entity_poly.pdbx_strand_id
1 'polypeptide(L)'
;MFASLLVVALIGAIAWAGSAVGLSYLFGVVLPYVAVVTFFLGVIWRMVYWAKSPVPFSIPTTGGQEKSLDFIKQEKWDCPNTKFGVVVRMFLEVCFFRSLFRNTAADVREFDPVNKGPRTIYYSSKWLWFFALLFHYCFLLVFIRHFRFFMDPVPGWLTFMESIDGIMQIGSPRFYWTGGLLLVAVLFLLARRLFNQRLRYISLMNDYFPLLLILGIVLSGICMRYFDKTDIAQV
;
A
#
# COMPACT_ATOMS: atom_id res chain seq x y z
N MET A 1 -3.12 4.42 18.34
CA MET A 1 -1.69 4.23 18.07
C MET A 1 -1.04 3.27 19.05
N PHE A 2 -1.01 3.56 20.36
CA PHE A 2 -0.33 2.70 21.35
C PHE A 2 -0.82 1.24 21.34
N ALA A 3 -2.13 1.01 21.29
CA ALA A 3 -2.68 -0.35 21.17
C ALA A 3 -2.17 -1.08 19.92
N SER A 4 -2.12 -0.41 18.76
CA SER A 4 -1.59 -1.01 17.53
C SER A 4 -0.09 -1.35 17.67
N LEU A 5 0.69 -0.48 18.30
CA LEU A 5 2.11 -0.73 18.57
C LEU A 5 2.30 -1.94 19.50
N LEU A 6 1.51 -2.02 20.57
CA LEU A 6 1.55 -3.17 21.49
C LEU A 6 1.20 -4.49 20.79
N VAL A 7 0.17 -4.48 19.94
CA VAL A 7 -0.20 -5.69 19.18
C VAL A 7 0.91 -6.13 18.22
N VAL A 8 1.52 -5.19 17.51
CA VAL A 8 2.64 -5.51 16.60
C VAL A 8 3.85 -6.02 17.38
N ALA A 9 4.20 -5.39 18.50
CA ALA A 9 5.27 -5.85 19.38
C ALA A 9 5.00 -7.25 19.95
N LEU A 10 3.76 -7.52 20.34
CA LEU A 10 3.34 -8.85 20.84
C LEU A 10 3.47 -9.92 19.74
N ILE A 11 3.03 -9.62 18.52
CA ILE A 11 3.19 -10.54 17.37
C ILE A 11 4.67 -10.87 17.15
N GLY A 12 5.54 -9.86 17.16
CA GLY A 12 6.98 -10.05 17.03
C GLY A 12 7.58 -10.86 18.16
N ALA A 13 7.17 -10.60 19.41
CA ALA A 13 7.63 -11.34 20.57
C ALA A 13 7.18 -12.83 20.54
N ILE A 14 5.95 -13.12 20.09
CA ILE A 14 5.44 -14.48 19.92
C ILE A 14 6.25 -15.22 18.84
N ALA A 15 6.51 -14.58 17.71
CA ALA A 15 7.30 -15.17 16.62
C ALA A 15 8.74 -15.47 17.09
N TRP A 16 9.36 -14.54 17.79
CA TRP A 16 10.72 -14.71 18.33
C TRP A 16 10.77 -15.83 19.40
N ALA A 17 9.86 -15.81 20.36
CA ALA A 17 9.79 -16.84 21.40
C ALA A 17 9.51 -18.23 20.81
N GLY A 18 8.61 -18.31 19.84
CA GLY A 18 8.30 -19.56 19.13
C GLY A 18 9.52 -20.13 18.40
N SER A 19 10.32 -19.28 17.75
CA SER A 19 11.58 -19.70 17.15
C SER A 19 12.58 -20.19 18.20
N ALA A 20 12.69 -19.50 19.33
CA ALA A 20 13.62 -19.85 20.41
C ALA A 20 13.29 -21.22 21.09
N VAL A 21 12.01 -21.64 21.08
CA VAL A 21 11.59 -22.96 21.60
C VAL A 21 11.53 -24.07 20.53
N GLY A 22 12.10 -23.82 19.34
CA GLY A 22 12.22 -24.82 18.28
C GLY A 22 10.98 -24.98 17.39
N LEU A 23 10.04 -24.03 17.43
CA LEU A 23 8.83 -24.04 16.58
C LEU A 23 9.08 -23.38 15.21
N SER A 24 10.33 -23.37 14.72
CA SER A 24 10.72 -22.73 13.46
C SER A 24 9.92 -23.26 12.27
N TYR A 25 9.67 -24.57 12.21
CA TYR A 25 8.86 -25.18 11.14
C TYR A 25 7.41 -24.66 11.15
N LEU A 26 6.82 -24.50 12.33
CA LEU A 26 5.46 -23.96 12.46
C LEU A 26 5.39 -22.50 11.94
N PHE A 27 6.34 -21.66 12.35
CA PHE A 27 6.34 -20.23 11.98
C PHE A 27 6.88 -19.97 10.55
N GLY A 28 7.88 -20.75 10.10
CA GLY A 28 8.52 -20.58 8.81
C GLY A 28 7.80 -21.27 7.65
N VAL A 29 7.06 -22.37 7.92
CA VAL A 29 6.40 -23.15 6.88
C VAL A 29 4.88 -23.18 7.07
N VAL A 30 4.38 -23.75 8.16
CA VAL A 30 2.95 -24.01 8.30
C VAL A 30 2.12 -22.74 8.28
N LEU A 31 2.47 -21.75 9.10
CA LEU A 31 1.72 -20.48 9.19
C LEU A 31 1.72 -19.69 7.88
N PRO A 32 2.83 -19.53 7.14
CA PRO A 32 2.82 -18.86 5.85
C PRO A 32 1.90 -19.55 4.83
N TYR A 33 1.93 -20.86 4.70
CA TYR A 33 1.02 -21.57 3.79
C TYR A 33 -0.44 -21.42 4.19
N VAL A 34 -0.76 -21.57 5.47
CA VAL A 34 -2.12 -21.34 5.99
C VAL A 34 -2.56 -19.90 5.73
N ALA A 35 -1.68 -18.92 5.92
CA ALA A 35 -1.98 -17.50 5.66
C ALA A 35 -2.27 -17.26 4.17
N VAL A 36 -1.47 -17.81 3.26
CA VAL A 36 -1.67 -17.68 1.80
C VAL A 36 -3.01 -18.30 1.39
N VAL A 37 -3.32 -19.52 1.84
CA VAL A 37 -4.60 -20.19 1.54
C VAL A 37 -5.77 -19.36 2.07
N THR A 38 -5.69 -18.92 3.33
CA THR A 38 -6.72 -18.09 3.97
C THR A 38 -6.92 -16.77 3.23
N PHE A 39 -5.84 -16.14 2.76
CA PHE A 39 -5.91 -14.92 1.99
C PHE A 39 -6.69 -15.12 0.68
N PHE A 40 -6.32 -16.11 -0.13
CA PHE A 40 -7.00 -16.35 -1.40
C PHE A 40 -8.47 -16.74 -1.22
N LEU A 41 -8.76 -17.65 -0.29
CA LEU A 41 -10.15 -18.04 0.03
C LEU A 41 -10.95 -16.82 0.54
N GLY A 42 -10.35 -15.99 1.39
CA GLY A 42 -10.98 -14.79 1.91
C GLY A 42 -11.28 -13.75 0.83
N VAL A 43 -10.34 -13.53 -0.11
CA VAL A 43 -10.54 -12.63 -1.25
C VAL A 43 -11.68 -13.15 -2.15
N ILE A 44 -11.65 -14.42 -2.53
CA ILE A 44 -12.70 -15.01 -3.37
C ILE A 44 -14.06 -14.90 -2.67
N TRP A 45 -14.14 -15.30 -1.41
CA TRP A 45 -15.36 -15.19 -0.63
C TRP A 45 -15.89 -13.75 -0.57
N ARG A 46 -15.01 -12.78 -0.34
CA ARG A 46 -15.38 -11.36 -0.27
C ARG A 46 -15.89 -10.85 -1.61
N MET A 47 -15.23 -11.20 -2.70
CA MET A 47 -15.68 -10.83 -4.07
C MET A 47 -17.05 -11.43 -4.39
N VAL A 48 -17.27 -12.71 -4.09
CA VAL A 48 -18.56 -13.38 -4.28
C VAL A 48 -19.64 -12.73 -3.41
N TYR A 49 -19.32 -12.41 -2.16
CA TYR A 49 -20.23 -11.72 -1.26
C TYR A 49 -20.67 -10.35 -1.83
N TRP A 50 -19.73 -9.54 -2.31
CA TRP A 50 -20.05 -8.27 -2.95
C TRP A 50 -20.83 -8.43 -4.26
N ALA A 51 -20.48 -9.41 -5.07
CA ALA A 51 -21.19 -9.70 -6.33
C ALA A 51 -22.66 -10.11 -6.10
N LYS A 52 -22.99 -10.69 -4.94
CA LYS A 52 -24.37 -11.03 -4.56
C LYS A 52 -25.18 -9.84 -4.03
N SER A 53 -24.52 -8.74 -3.68
CA SER A 53 -25.20 -7.55 -3.18
C SER A 53 -25.92 -6.84 -4.33
N PRO A 54 -27.27 -6.70 -4.29
CA PRO A 54 -27.98 -6.01 -5.34
C PRO A 54 -27.66 -4.52 -5.32
N VAL A 55 -27.48 -3.93 -6.51
CA VAL A 55 -27.36 -2.48 -6.68
C VAL A 55 -28.75 -1.95 -7.02
N PRO A 56 -29.46 -1.27 -6.09
CA PRO A 56 -30.86 -0.90 -6.28
C PRO A 56 -31.06 0.17 -7.36
N PHE A 57 -30.04 0.96 -7.67
CA PHE A 57 -30.05 1.98 -8.72
C PHE A 57 -28.63 2.30 -9.19
N SER A 58 -28.52 2.88 -10.38
CA SER A 58 -27.26 3.36 -10.92
C SER A 58 -26.73 4.51 -10.07
N ILE A 59 -25.47 4.40 -9.61
CA ILE A 59 -24.83 5.50 -8.90
C ILE A 59 -24.56 6.63 -9.89
N PRO A 60 -25.05 7.87 -9.65
CA PRO A 60 -24.77 9.00 -10.51
C PRO A 60 -23.28 9.24 -10.60
N THR A 61 -22.75 9.43 -11.80
CA THR A 61 -21.35 9.74 -11.99
C THR A 61 -21.08 11.19 -11.59
N THR A 62 -20.06 11.40 -10.76
CA THR A 62 -19.69 12.72 -10.23
C THR A 62 -18.77 13.51 -11.16
N GLY A 63 -18.29 12.91 -12.23
CA GLY A 63 -17.30 13.47 -13.15
C GLY A 63 -17.84 14.20 -14.39
N GLY A 64 -19.03 14.74 -14.32
CA GLY A 64 -19.74 15.28 -15.48
C GLY A 64 -20.69 14.28 -16.08
N GLN A 65 -21.63 14.76 -16.88
CA GLN A 65 -22.59 13.89 -17.51
C GLN A 65 -21.95 13.09 -18.64
N GLU A 66 -22.35 11.84 -18.78
CA GLU A 66 -22.14 11.09 -20.00
C GLU A 66 -22.59 11.93 -21.19
N LYS A 67 -22.11 11.61 -22.38
CA LYS A 67 -22.42 12.29 -23.64
C LYS A 67 -23.95 12.36 -23.88
N SER A 68 -24.65 13.08 -23.03
CA SER A 68 -26.12 13.21 -23.05
C SER A 68 -26.59 14.38 -23.91
N LEU A 69 -25.79 15.43 -23.96
CA LEU A 69 -26.10 16.66 -24.71
C LEU A 69 -24.85 17.17 -25.41
N ASP A 70 -24.99 17.58 -26.68
CA ASP A 70 -23.83 17.95 -27.53
C ASP A 70 -23.10 19.20 -27.05
N PHE A 71 -23.77 20.09 -26.33
CA PHE A 71 -23.18 21.31 -25.78
C PHE A 71 -22.47 21.11 -24.43
N ILE A 72 -22.61 19.96 -23.78
CA ILE A 72 -21.93 19.64 -22.52
C ILE A 72 -20.61 18.96 -22.84
N LYS A 73 -19.50 19.60 -22.42
CA LYS A 73 -18.17 19.02 -22.57
C LYS A 73 -18.00 17.83 -21.64
N GLN A 74 -17.90 16.65 -22.25
CA GLN A 74 -17.67 15.41 -21.50
C GLN A 74 -16.25 15.34 -20.94
N GLU A 75 -16.12 14.93 -19.69
CA GLU A 75 -14.86 14.51 -19.09
C GLU A 75 -14.56 13.04 -19.46
N LYS A 76 -13.91 12.85 -20.59
CA LYS A 76 -13.66 11.52 -21.21
C LYS A 76 -12.93 10.53 -20.30
N TRP A 77 -12.09 11.03 -19.41
CA TRP A 77 -11.23 10.20 -18.56
C TRP A 77 -11.79 9.97 -17.15
N ASP A 78 -12.68 10.85 -16.67
CA ASP A 78 -13.27 10.71 -15.34
C ASP A 78 -14.64 10.07 -15.38
N CYS A 79 -15.37 10.29 -16.47
CA CYS A 79 -16.68 9.70 -16.70
C CYS A 79 -16.78 9.14 -18.13
N PRO A 80 -16.08 8.02 -18.41
CA PRO A 80 -16.08 7.44 -19.75
C PRO A 80 -17.42 6.80 -20.08
N ASN A 81 -17.95 7.06 -21.30
CA ASN A 81 -19.15 6.45 -21.84
C ASN A 81 -18.87 5.23 -22.73
N THR A 82 -17.59 4.89 -22.98
CA THR A 82 -17.20 3.77 -23.82
C THR A 82 -16.47 2.70 -23.01
N LYS A 83 -16.60 1.42 -23.41
CA LYS A 83 -15.87 0.32 -22.76
C LYS A 83 -14.36 0.53 -22.75
N PHE A 84 -13.80 1.02 -23.85
CA PHE A 84 -12.38 1.36 -23.93
C PHE A 84 -12.01 2.47 -22.93
N GLY A 85 -12.80 3.53 -22.86
CA GLY A 85 -12.59 4.60 -21.88
C GLY A 85 -12.60 4.10 -20.43
N VAL A 86 -13.51 3.15 -20.11
CA VAL A 86 -13.56 2.51 -18.79
C VAL A 86 -12.26 1.75 -18.50
N VAL A 87 -11.77 0.96 -19.45
CA VAL A 87 -10.50 0.22 -19.29
C VAL A 87 -9.33 1.18 -19.07
N VAL A 88 -9.22 2.25 -19.87
CA VAL A 88 -8.16 3.25 -19.70
C VAL A 88 -8.28 3.96 -18.35
N ARG A 89 -9.48 4.33 -17.92
CA ARG A 89 -9.69 4.91 -16.58
C ARG A 89 -9.24 3.96 -15.48
N MET A 90 -9.64 2.68 -15.54
CA MET A 90 -9.23 1.66 -14.56
C MET A 90 -7.71 1.48 -14.55
N PHE A 91 -7.08 1.45 -15.71
CA PHE A 91 -5.61 1.38 -15.80
C PHE A 91 -4.95 2.58 -15.13
N LEU A 92 -5.40 3.80 -15.43
CA LEU A 92 -4.85 5.02 -14.82
C LEU A 92 -5.09 5.07 -13.31
N GLU A 93 -6.22 4.53 -12.84
CA GLU A 93 -6.54 4.50 -11.41
C GLU A 93 -5.69 3.47 -10.67
N VAL A 94 -5.57 2.25 -11.21
CA VAL A 94 -4.84 1.15 -10.56
C VAL A 94 -3.33 1.37 -10.63
N CYS A 95 -2.79 1.80 -11.80
CA CYS A 95 -1.35 1.94 -11.97
C CYS A 95 -0.80 3.29 -11.50
N PHE A 96 -1.56 4.37 -11.63
CA PHE A 96 -1.06 5.72 -11.35
C PHE A 96 -1.80 6.45 -10.23
N PHE A 97 -2.84 5.85 -9.65
CA PHE A 97 -3.66 6.46 -8.60
C PHE A 97 -4.16 7.85 -9.01
N ARG A 98 -4.70 7.95 -10.25
CA ARG A 98 -5.08 9.20 -10.88
C ARG A 98 -5.99 10.07 -10.00
N SER A 99 -6.99 9.48 -9.35
CA SER A 99 -7.89 10.21 -8.46
C SER A 99 -7.13 10.83 -7.28
N LEU A 100 -6.16 10.10 -6.74
CA LEU A 100 -5.32 10.61 -5.64
C LEU A 100 -4.40 11.74 -6.10
N PHE A 101 -3.86 11.68 -7.33
CA PHE A 101 -3.07 12.75 -7.93
C PHE A 101 -3.86 14.05 -8.10
N ARG A 102 -5.14 13.94 -8.47
CA ARG A 102 -6.06 15.07 -8.64
C ARG A 102 -6.71 15.54 -7.34
N ASN A 103 -6.51 14.81 -6.25
CA ASN A 103 -7.10 15.15 -4.97
C ASN A 103 -6.54 16.46 -4.44
N THR A 104 -7.44 17.30 -3.93
CA THR A 104 -7.11 18.56 -3.29
C THR A 104 -7.46 18.48 -1.81
N ALA A 105 -6.60 19.02 -0.97
CA ALA A 105 -6.91 19.26 0.42
C ALA A 105 -7.52 20.63 0.55
N ALA A 106 -8.60 20.74 1.34
CA ALA A 106 -9.24 22.01 1.64
C ALA A 106 -8.88 22.47 3.05
N ASP A 107 -8.58 23.74 3.20
CA ASP A 107 -8.41 24.40 4.50
C ASP A 107 -9.31 25.62 4.58
N VAL A 108 -9.90 25.86 5.76
CA VAL A 108 -10.73 27.04 6.01
C VAL A 108 -9.92 28.00 6.86
N ARG A 109 -9.57 29.14 6.29
CA ARG A 109 -9.03 30.26 7.08
C ARG A 109 -10.18 31.05 7.67
N GLU A 110 -10.14 31.24 8.98
CA GLU A 110 -11.21 31.87 9.74
C GLU A 110 -11.47 33.33 9.36
N PHE A 111 -10.45 34.03 8.88
CA PHE A 111 -10.58 35.43 8.49
C PHE A 111 -9.78 35.76 7.24
N ASP A 112 -10.47 36.30 6.23
CA ASP A 112 -9.86 36.96 5.09
C ASP A 112 -10.08 38.48 5.22
N PRO A 113 -9.02 39.27 5.38
CA PRO A 113 -9.14 40.72 5.54
C PRO A 113 -9.81 41.42 4.33
N VAL A 114 -9.78 40.80 3.15
CA VAL A 114 -10.38 41.35 1.94
C VAL A 114 -11.88 41.05 1.86
N ASN A 115 -12.30 39.82 2.17
CA ASN A 115 -13.68 39.36 2.01
C ASN A 115 -14.47 39.37 3.32
N LYS A 116 -13.89 39.79 4.44
CA LYS A 116 -14.51 39.90 5.77
C LYS A 116 -15.22 38.60 6.25
N GLY A 117 -14.74 37.43 5.83
CA GLY A 117 -15.37 36.16 6.19
C GLY A 117 -14.43 34.95 6.02
N PRO A 118 -14.89 33.74 6.37
CA PRO A 118 -14.09 32.54 6.22
C PRO A 118 -13.88 32.21 4.74
N ARG A 119 -12.64 31.89 4.37
CA ARG A 119 -12.26 31.53 3.00
C ARG A 119 -11.74 30.10 2.93
N THR A 120 -12.31 29.31 2.03
CA THR A 120 -11.81 27.98 1.72
C THR A 120 -10.65 28.07 0.74
N ILE A 121 -9.50 27.54 1.14
CA ILE A 121 -8.30 27.45 0.29
C ILE A 121 -8.09 25.99 -0.11
N TYR A 122 -7.87 25.75 -1.40
CA TYR A 122 -7.56 24.43 -1.94
C TYR A 122 -6.08 24.33 -2.25
N TYR A 123 -5.44 23.23 -1.83
CA TYR A 123 -4.05 22.95 -2.15
C TYR A 123 -3.86 21.48 -2.55
N SER A 124 -2.82 21.22 -3.30
CA SER A 124 -2.55 19.91 -3.87
C SER A 124 -2.03 18.91 -2.82
N SER A 125 -2.49 17.65 -2.88
CA SER A 125 -2.03 16.53 -2.06
C SER A 125 -0.98 15.65 -2.75
N LYS A 126 -0.16 16.20 -3.65
CA LYS A 126 0.77 15.44 -4.51
C LYS A 126 1.81 14.63 -3.74
N TRP A 127 2.26 15.09 -2.58
CA TRP A 127 3.16 14.31 -1.72
C TRP A 127 2.52 13.01 -1.22
N LEU A 128 1.24 13.06 -0.86
CA LEU A 128 0.50 11.85 -0.50
C LEU A 128 0.42 10.88 -1.68
N TRP A 129 0.10 11.38 -2.86
CA TRP A 129 0.08 10.57 -4.08
C TRP A 129 1.43 9.92 -4.36
N PHE A 130 2.52 10.70 -4.32
CA PHE A 130 3.87 10.18 -4.59
C PHE A 130 4.28 9.07 -3.62
N PHE A 131 4.14 9.28 -2.31
CA PHE A 131 4.53 8.29 -1.32
C PHE A 131 3.56 7.10 -1.25
N ALA A 132 2.28 7.28 -1.56
CA ALA A 132 1.35 6.17 -1.68
C ALA A 132 1.71 5.29 -2.90
N LEU A 133 2.02 5.90 -4.04
CA LEU A 133 2.45 5.19 -5.25
C LEU A 133 3.77 4.45 -4.98
N LEU A 134 4.77 5.14 -4.44
CA LEU A 134 6.06 4.56 -4.07
C LEU A 134 5.90 3.36 -3.13
N PHE A 135 5.07 3.50 -2.09
CA PHE A 135 4.75 2.42 -1.17
C PHE A 135 4.21 1.18 -1.89
N HIS A 136 3.17 1.35 -2.72
CA HIS A 136 2.53 0.20 -3.36
C HIS A 136 3.44 -0.49 -4.38
N TYR A 137 4.20 0.27 -5.17
CA TYR A 137 5.13 -0.31 -6.13
C TYR A 137 6.31 -1.02 -5.46
N CYS A 138 6.92 -0.40 -4.45
CA CYS A 138 7.99 -1.04 -3.71
C CYS A 138 7.51 -2.29 -2.96
N PHE A 139 6.33 -2.21 -2.33
CA PHE A 139 5.72 -3.36 -1.67
C PHE A 139 5.44 -4.50 -2.66
N LEU A 140 4.86 -4.20 -3.82
CA LEU A 140 4.60 -5.19 -4.87
C LEU A 140 5.89 -5.85 -5.37
N LEU A 141 6.94 -5.07 -5.62
CA LEU A 141 8.23 -5.60 -6.07
C LEU A 141 8.88 -6.48 -5.00
N VAL A 142 8.87 -6.06 -3.75
CA VAL A 142 9.36 -6.87 -2.62
C VAL A 142 8.56 -8.15 -2.49
N PHE A 143 7.22 -8.07 -2.58
CA PHE A 143 6.33 -9.24 -2.53
C PHE A 143 6.62 -10.22 -3.67
N ILE A 144 6.73 -9.75 -4.90
CA ILE A 144 7.04 -10.60 -6.06
C ILE A 144 8.40 -11.29 -5.89
N ARG A 145 9.42 -10.58 -5.37
CA ARG A 145 10.74 -11.18 -5.13
C ARG A 145 10.71 -12.32 -4.12
N HIS A 146 9.80 -12.30 -3.17
CA HIS A 146 9.65 -13.40 -2.21
C HIS A 146 9.16 -14.69 -2.86
N PHE A 147 8.59 -14.66 -4.07
CA PHE A 147 8.24 -15.89 -4.79
C PHE A 147 9.44 -16.79 -5.10
N ARG A 148 10.67 -16.24 -5.07
CA ARG A 148 11.88 -17.06 -5.23
C ARG A 148 12.00 -18.20 -4.20
N PHE A 149 11.42 -18.04 -3.03
CA PHE A 149 11.46 -19.07 -1.99
C PHE A 149 10.51 -20.25 -2.25
N PHE A 150 9.61 -20.10 -3.23
CA PHE A 150 8.62 -21.10 -3.60
C PHE A 150 8.86 -21.68 -5.01
N MET A 151 9.93 -21.28 -5.69
CA MET A 151 10.22 -21.66 -7.08
C MET A 151 11.64 -22.19 -7.22
N ASP A 152 11.75 -23.45 -7.64
CA ASP A 152 13.02 -24.09 -8.01
C ASP A 152 12.86 -24.82 -9.35
N PRO A 153 13.61 -24.46 -10.41
CA PRO A 153 14.56 -23.33 -10.48
C PRO A 153 13.91 -21.96 -10.47
N VAL A 154 14.63 -20.95 -9.97
CA VAL A 154 14.15 -19.55 -9.94
C VAL A 154 13.97 -19.03 -11.39
N PRO A 155 12.79 -18.55 -11.79
CA PRO A 155 12.55 -18.08 -13.15
C PRO A 155 13.41 -16.87 -13.54
N GLY A 156 13.84 -16.82 -14.80
CA GLY A 156 14.73 -15.76 -15.31
C GLY A 156 14.15 -14.34 -15.22
N TRP A 157 12.83 -14.18 -15.31
CA TRP A 157 12.19 -12.87 -15.12
C TRP A 157 12.36 -12.33 -13.69
N LEU A 158 12.37 -13.23 -12.70
CA LEU A 158 12.55 -12.84 -11.29
C LEU A 158 14.01 -12.42 -11.02
N THR A 159 14.98 -13.16 -11.56
CA THR A 159 16.40 -12.79 -11.47
C THR A 159 16.70 -11.48 -12.20
N PHE A 160 16.01 -11.21 -13.32
CA PHE A 160 16.08 -9.93 -14.03
C PHE A 160 15.56 -8.78 -13.16
N MET A 161 14.39 -8.93 -12.52
CA MET A 161 13.86 -7.92 -11.59
C MET A 161 14.81 -7.65 -10.42
N GLU A 162 15.42 -8.70 -9.85
CA GLU A 162 16.41 -8.57 -8.80
C GLU A 162 17.68 -7.85 -9.26
N SER A 163 18.10 -8.02 -10.51
CA SER A 163 19.26 -7.35 -11.07
C SER A 163 19.04 -5.85 -11.23
N ILE A 164 17.84 -5.43 -11.60
CA ILE A 164 17.44 -4.02 -11.72
C ILE A 164 17.37 -3.38 -10.33
N ASP A 165 16.75 -4.04 -9.36
CA ASP A 165 16.61 -3.53 -8.00
C ASP A 165 17.96 -3.46 -7.25
N GLY A 166 18.91 -4.32 -7.62
CA GLY A 166 20.24 -4.42 -7.02
C GLY A 166 21.36 -3.80 -7.86
N ILE A 167 21.12 -2.76 -8.64
CA ILE A 167 22.12 -2.14 -9.53
C ILE A 167 23.40 -1.71 -8.82
N MET A 168 23.30 -1.22 -7.59
CA MET A 168 24.48 -0.89 -6.79
C MET A 168 24.82 -2.04 -5.83
N GLN A 169 25.91 -2.72 -6.11
CA GLN A 169 26.48 -3.69 -5.19
C GLN A 169 27.40 -2.98 -4.19
N ILE A 170 26.82 -2.48 -3.13
CA ILE A 170 27.58 -1.90 -2.02
C ILE A 170 27.72 -3.00 -0.96
N GLY A 171 28.86 -3.71 -1.02
CA GLY A 171 29.15 -4.78 -0.08
C GLY A 171 28.38 -6.09 -0.34
N SER A 172 28.46 -7.02 0.61
CA SER A 172 27.71 -8.27 0.64
C SER A 172 26.90 -8.33 1.95
N PRO A 173 25.60 -8.54 1.91
CA PRO A 173 24.73 -8.84 0.77
C PRO A 173 24.38 -7.62 -0.10
N ARG A 174 23.94 -7.89 -1.35
CA ARG A 174 23.53 -6.85 -2.30
C ARG A 174 22.41 -5.95 -1.71
N PHE A 175 22.57 -4.64 -1.84
CA PHE A 175 21.57 -3.67 -1.42
C PHE A 175 20.45 -3.59 -2.44
N TYR A 176 19.21 -3.63 -1.97
CA TYR A 176 18.00 -3.47 -2.77
C TYR A 176 17.34 -2.13 -2.48
N TRP A 177 17.17 -1.34 -3.53
CA TRP A 177 16.57 -0.01 -3.44
C TRP A 177 15.13 -0.04 -2.96
N THR A 178 14.35 -1.02 -3.43
CA THR A 178 12.93 -1.14 -3.05
C THR A 178 12.73 -1.30 -1.55
N GLY A 179 13.63 -1.99 -0.86
CA GLY A 179 13.56 -2.13 0.60
C GLY A 179 13.74 -0.80 1.33
N GLY A 180 14.74 -0.01 0.94
CA GLY A 180 14.99 1.31 1.50
C GLY A 180 13.88 2.32 1.17
N LEU A 181 13.44 2.34 -0.09
CA LEU A 181 12.35 3.21 -0.54
C LEU A 181 11.02 2.86 0.13
N LEU A 182 10.75 1.58 0.35
CA LEU A 182 9.57 1.12 1.08
C LEU A 182 9.59 1.62 2.52
N LEU A 183 10.74 1.53 3.20
CA LEU A 183 10.91 2.05 4.55
C LEU A 183 10.60 3.56 4.61
N VAL A 184 11.19 4.34 3.69
CA VAL A 184 10.96 5.79 3.61
C VAL A 184 9.49 6.10 3.36
N ALA A 185 8.83 5.37 2.45
CA ALA A 185 7.43 5.57 2.13
C ALA A 185 6.51 5.28 3.33
N VAL A 186 6.73 4.16 4.04
CA VAL A 186 5.96 3.80 5.24
C VAL A 186 6.15 4.84 6.35
N LEU A 187 7.40 5.27 6.59
CA LEU A 187 7.70 6.30 7.58
C LEU A 187 7.02 7.63 7.25
N PHE A 188 7.01 8.04 5.98
CA PHE A 188 6.31 9.25 5.57
C PHE A 188 4.79 9.14 5.80
N LEU A 189 4.18 8.02 5.42
CA LEU A 189 2.74 7.80 5.60
C LEU A 189 2.36 7.78 7.09
N LEU A 190 3.19 7.16 7.92
CA LEU A 190 3.01 7.14 9.38
C LEU A 190 3.20 8.54 9.98
N ALA A 191 4.29 9.23 9.62
CA ALA A 191 4.60 10.58 10.06
C ALA A 191 3.46 11.56 9.70
N ARG A 192 2.93 11.47 8.48
CA ARG A 192 1.78 12.26 8.06
C ARG A 192 0.56 12.08 8.98
N ARG A 193 0.28 10.85 9.45
CA ARG A 193 -0.82 10.60 10.40
C ARG A 193 -0.52 11.12 11.80
N LEU A 194 0.74 11.10 12.22
CA LEU A 194 1.13 11.55 13.56
C LEU A 194 1.16 13.07 13.67
N PHE A 195 1.69 13.75 12.64
CA PHE A 195 1.90 15.20 12.68
C PHE A 195 0.68 16.00 12.21
N ASN A 196 -0.18 15.43 11.36
CA ASN A 196 -1.39 16.13 10.96
C ASN A 196 -2.49 15.96 12.01
N GLN A 197 -2.83 17.02 12.71
CA GLN A 197 -3.82 17.03 13.81
C GLN A 197 -5.19 16.52 13.36
N ARG A 198 -5.66 16.93 12.17
CA ARG A 198 -6.96 16.49 11.62
C ARG A 198 -6.99 14.99 11.36
N LEU A 199 -5.92 14.46 10.75
CA LEU A 199 -5.82 13.01 10.49
C LEU A 199 -5.70 12.24 11.79
N ARG A 200 -4.92 12.73 12.75
CA ARG A 200 -4.77 12.10 14.06
C ARG A 200 -6.09 12.02 14.81
N TYR A 201 -6.92 13.05 14.72
CA TYR A 201 -8.23 13.08 15.37
C TYR A 201 -9.19 12.01 14.84
N ILE A 202 -9.23 11.78 13.53
CA ILE A 202 -10.12 10.80 12.87
C ILE A 202 -9.50 9.40 12.75
N SER A 203 -8.21 9.22 13.09
CA SER A 203 -7.52 7.94 12.91
C SER A 203 -7.83 6.98 14.05
N LEU A 204 -8.30 5.80 13.66
CA LEU A 204 -8.60 4.68 14.54
C LEU A 204 -7.41 3.70 14.64
N MET A 205 -7.55 2.66 15.46
CA MET A 205 -6.57 1.58 15.56
C MET A 205 -6.30 0.92 14.21
N ASN A 206 -7.33 0.68 13.42
CA ASN A 206 -7.26 0.06 12.10
C ASN A 206 -6.46 0.87 11.07
N ASP A 207 -6.23 2.15 11.31
CA ASP A 207 -5.43 3.01 10.45
C ASP A 207 -3.93 2.97 10.78
N TYR A 208 -3.59 2.74 12.04
CA TYR A 208 -2.21 2.65 12.51
C TYR A 208 -1.66 1.23 12.42
N PHE A 209 -2.49 0.22 12.70
CA PHE A 209 -2.06 -1.17 12.76
C PHE A 209 -1.38 -1.66 11.47
N PRO A 210 -1.94 -1.49 10.26
CA PRO A 210 -1.28 -1.93 9.04
C PRO A 210 0.05 -1.24 8.78
N LEU A 211 0.14 0.07 9.03
CA LEU A 211 1.39 0.82 8.83
C LEU A 211 2.48 0.36 9.79
N LEU A 212 2.15 0.15 11.06
CA LEU A 212 3.10 -0.33 12.06
C LEU A 212 3.50 -1.79 11.81
N LEU A 213 2.57 -2.63 11.36
CA LEU A 213 2.85 -4.02 11.01
C LEU A 213 3.83 -4.10 9.83
N ILE A 214 3.55 -3.36 8.76
CA ILE A 214 4.43 -3.32 7.58
C ILE A 214 5.78 -2.72 7.96
N LEU A 215 5.82 -1.68 8.78
CA LEU A 215 7.06 -1.11 9.29
C LEU A 215 7.88 -2.17 10.06
N GLY A 216 7.24 -2.95 10.93
CA GLY A 216 7.88 -4.04 11.66
C GLY A 216 8.45 -5.11 10.73
N ILE A 217 7.68 -5.52 9.69
CA ILE A 217 8.13 -6.49 8.68
C ILE A 217 9.32 -5.95 7.88
N VAL A 218 9.27 -4.69 7.44
CA VAL A 218 10.36 -4.08 6.68
C VAL A 218 11.63 -3.97 7.53
N LEU A 219 11.50 -3.53 8.78
CA LEU A 219 12.64 -3.43 9.70
C LEU A 219 13.24 -4.80 10.01
N SER A 220 12.42 -5.80 10.33
CA SER A 220 12.93 -7.16 10.59
C SER A 220 13.60 -7.74 9.35
N GLY A 221 13.05 -7.55 8.15
CA GLY A 221 13.67 -8.00 6.90
C GLY A 221 15.01 -7.32 6.62
N ILE A 222 15.14 -6.03 6.91
CA ILE A 222 16.41 -5.29 6.81
C ILE A 222 17.41 -5.83 7.84
N CYS A 223 16.99 -6.06 9.09
CA CYS A 223 17.86 -6.61 10.14
C CYS A 223 18.37 -8.00 9.76
N MET A 224 17.47 -8.91 9.39
CA MET A 224 17.85 -10.27 8.97
C MET A 224 18.82 -10.28 7.79
N ARG A 225 18.64 -9.39 6.84
CA ARG A 225 19.47 -9.35 5.64
C ARG A 225 20.83 -8.72 5.85
N TYR A 226 20.91 -7.59 6.55
CA TYR A 226 22.13 -6.77 6.60
C TYR A 226 22.90 -6.90 7.91
N PHE A 227 22.24 -7.21 9.01
CA PHE A 227 22.87 -7.33 10.32
C PHE A 227 23.09 -8.79 10.72
N ASP A 228 22.04 -9.59 10.78
CA ASP A 228 22.14 -10.99 11.20
C ASP A 228 22.64 -11.90 10.08
N LYS A 229 22.50 -11.48 8.81
CA LYS A 229 22.87 -12.25 7.60
C LYS A 229 22.34 -13.68 7.64
N THR A 230 21.07 -13.81 8.04
CA THR A 230 20.40 -15.10 8.21
C THR A 230 20.42 -15.88 6.90
N ASP A 231 20.95 -17.09 6.93
CA ASP A 231 20.88 -18.01 5.81
C ASP A 231 19.53 -18.75 5.83
N ILE A 232 18.64 -18.33 4.93
CA ILE A 232 17.28 -18.87 4.85
C ILE A 232 17.28 -20.34 4.36
N ALA A 233 18.37 -20.79 3.72
CA ALA A 233 18.50 -22.18 3.30
C ALA A 233 18.77 -23.15 4.47
N GLN A 234 19.16 -22.63 5.64
CA GLN A 234 19.41 -23.42 6.84
C GLN A 234 18.26 -23.39 7.85
N VAL A 235 17.18 -22.65 7.59
CA VAL A 235 15.97 -22.57 8.42
C VAL A 235 14.88 -23.46 7.85
#